data_6fc7d392a3caedc2d81515a0cbcc080e
#
_entry.id   6fc7d392a3caedc2d81515a0cbcc080e
#
_cell.length_a   1.000
_cell.length_b   1.000
_cell.length_c   1.000
_cell.angle_alpha   90.00
_cell.angle_beta   90.00
_cell.angle_gamma   90.00
#
_symmetry.space_group_name_H-M   'P 1'
#
loop_
_entity.id
_entity.type
_entity.pdbx_description
1 polymer ?
#
loop_
_entity_poly.entity_id
_entity_poly.type
_entity_poly.pdbx_seq_one_letter_code
_entity_poly.pdbx_strand_id
1 'polypeptide(L)'
;MQWRDILAAQAEAGAARLTEEEATILYEKADLAELQQAALERRRTQVPGGVVSYMVDRNVNYTNVCTINCQFCSFYRPPGHAETYTQTYEQISERVRELEDIEGVRILMQGGVHPDLPIEWYEDLLRHLRTNHPTIALDCFSPIEIEGIADVTGLSTLEVLRRFQECGMHGLPGGGAEMLVDEVRLDVSPKKGSADNWLRVMSEAQSLGLTTSATNVFGFGETESQRVRHMARVREVQDDALANGWAGFTSFISWPVMLETNVFGKRNRGRNRYELGASPTEYLRHVAVSRLFFDNIEHIQASWPTMGIGVAQMALFGGADDAGSTMMEENVVSASGTRKVLATELELQETILRAGFTPRRRDSDYNLLDTPDLEIDVQAFPCPPPLQPV
;
A
#
# COMPACT_ATOMS: atom_id res chain seq x y z
N MET A 1 -4.53 4.61 -31.74
CA MET A 1 -4.84 5.94 -31.15
C MET A 1 -3.55 6.55 -30.65
N GLN A 2 -3.33 7.87 -30.81
CA GLN A 2 -2.14 8.50 -30.24
C GLN A 2 -2.36 8.72 -28.74
N TRP A 3 -1.33 8.59 -27.92
CA TRP A 3 -1.45 8.75 -26.48
C TRP A 3 -1.98 10.14 -26.04
N ARG A 4 -1.74 11.20 -26.84
CA ARG A 4 -2.29 12.53 -26.59
C ARG A 4 -3.81 12.58 -26.75
N ASP A 5 -4.36 11.83 -27.70
CA ASP A 5 -5.82 11.75 -27.89
C ASP A 5 -6.48 11.08 -26.67
N ILE A 6 -5.81 10.03 -26.11
CA ILE A 6 -6.26 9.35 -24.92
C ILE A 6 -6.24 10.29 -23.70
N LEU A 7 -5.13 11.03 -23.49
CA LEU A 7 -5.04 11.99 -22.39
C LEU A 7 -6.07 13.12 -22.52
N ALA A 8 -6.26 13.66 -23.70
CA ALA A 8 -7.26 14.71 -23.92
C ALA A 8 -8.67 14.22 -23.58
N ALA A 9 -9.03 12.99 -23.95
CA ALA A 9 -10.32 12.39 -23.60
C ALA A 9 -10.48 12.21 -22.08
N GLN A 10 -9.40 11.94 -21.34
CA GLN A 10 -9.45 11.79 -19.89
C GLN A 10 -9.55 13.10 -19.11
N ALA A 11 -9.26 14.24 -19.74
CA ALA A 11 -9.43 15.57 -19.14
C ALA A 11 -10.90 16.03 -19.12
N GLU A 12 -11.79 15.41 -19.87
CA GLU A 12 -13.21 15.75 -19.94
C GLU A 12 -13.99 15.23 -18.72
N ALA A 13 -14.95 16.00 -18.25
CA ALA A 13 -15.87 15.56 -17.20
C ALA A 13 -16.73 14.38 -17.70
N GLY A 14 -16.72 13.27 -16.96
CA GLY A 14 -17.43 12.06 -17.38
C GLY A 14 -16.70 11.25 -18.44
N ALA A 15 -15.38 11.42 -18.57
CA ALA A 15 -14.54 10.61 -19.46
C ALA A 15 -14.84 9.10 -19.33
N ALA A 16 -14.82 8.42 -20.46
CA ALA A 16 -14.98 6.97 -20.49
C ALA A 16 -13.82 6.30 -19.71
N ARG A 17 -14.13 5.17 -19.09
CA ARG A 17 -13.14 4.34 -18.40
C ARG A 17 -12.02 3.92 -19.35
N LEU A 18 -10.76 4.08 -18.95
CA LEU A 18 -9.61 3.61 -19.71
C LEU A 18 -9.66 2.09 -19.89
N THR A 19 -9.45 1.64 -21.11
CA THR A 19 -9.19 0.22 -21.42
C THR A 19 -7.75 -0.16 -21.04
N GLU A 20 -7.47 -1.45 -20.91
CA GLU A 20 -6.10 -1.94 -20.69
C GLU A 20 -5.14 -1.54 -21.81
N GLU A 21 -5.61 -1.56 -23.06
CA GLU A 21 -4.80 -1.14 -24.22
C GLU A 21 -4.45 0.35 -24.15
N GLU A 22 -5.42 1.21 -23.86
CA GLU A 22 -5.20 2.66 -23.72
C GLU A 22 -4.25 2.98 -22.56
N ALA A 23 -4.45 2.34 -21.41
CA ALA A 23 -3.56 2.51 -20.26
C ALA A 23 -2.13 2.03 -20.55
N THR A 24 -1.97 0.94 -21.28
CA THR A 24 -0.65 0.45 -21.73
C THR A 24 0.01 1.45 -22.68
N ILE A 25 -0.74 2.03 -23.64
CA ILE A 25 -0.23 3.07 -24.52
C ILE A 25 0.23 4.31 -23.73
N LEU A 26 -0.55 4.75 -22.74
CA LEU A 26 -0.16 5.85 -21.86
C LEU A 26 1.11 5.52 -21.08
N TYR A 27 1.18 4.32 -20.56
CA TYR A 27 2.32 3.86 -19.78
C TYR A 27 3.62 3.88 -20.58
N GLU A 28 3.59 3.33 -21.81
CA GLU A 28 4.76 3.19 -22.69
C GLU A 28 5.19 4.50 -23.36
N LYS A 29 4.23 5.36 -23.73
CA LYS A 29 4.46 6.40 -24.73
C LYS A 29 4.21 7.82 -24.24
N ALA A 30 3.41 8.01 -23.19
CA ALA A 30 3.09 9.36 -22.73
C ALA A 30 4.32 10.06 -22.14
N ASP A 31 4.47 11.35 -22.44
CA ASP A 31 5.41 12.20 -21.73
C ASP A 31 5.04 12.25 -20.24
N LEU A 32 6.02 12.14 -19.35
CA LEU A 32 5.77 12.04 -17.92
C LEU A 32 5.11 13.31 -17.38
N ALA A 33 5.51 14.49 -17.83
CA ALA A 33 4.95 15.74 -17.33
C ALA A 33 3.49 15.90 -17.78
N GLU A 34 3.18 15.60 -19.06
CA GLU A 34 1.82 15.63 -19.59
C GLU A 34 0.92 14.59 -18.87
N LEU A 35 1.46 13.41 -18.58
CA LEU A 35 0.76 12.34 -17.84
C LEU A 35 0.46 12.74 -16.39
N GLN A 36 1.44 13.31 -15.68
CA GLN A 36 1.26 13.80 -14.32
C GLN A 36 0.26 14.96 -14.25
N GLN A 37 0.29 15.87 -15.23
CA GLN A 37 -0.69 16.95 -15.33
C GLN A 37 -2.11 16.39 -15.46
N ALA A 38 -2.34 15.45 -16.35
CA ALA A 38 -3.65 14.81 -16.54
C ALA A 38 -4.11 14.07 -15.26
N ALA A 39 -3.20 13.36 -14.61
CA ALA A 39 -3.49 12.67 -13.36
C ALA A 39 -3.83 13.63 -12.21
N LEU A 40 -3.15 14.79 -12.13
CA LEU A 40 -3.47 15.83 -11.17
C LEU A 40 -4.87 16.45 -11.41
N GLU A 41 -5.24 16.68 -12.66
CA GLU A 41 -6.58 17.16 -13.01
C GLU A 41 -7.64 16.10 -12.62
N ARG A 42 -7.39 14.83 -12.93
CA ARG A 42 -8.27 13.71 -12.54
C ARG A 42 -8.43 13.65 -11.01
N ARG A 43 -7.33 13.76 -10.26
CA ARG A 43 -7.37 13.82 -8.80
C ARG A 43 -8.29 14.93 -8.27
N ARG A 44 -8.23 16.13 -8.85
CA ARG A 44 -9.08 17.28 -8.44
C ARG A 44 -10.57 17.00 -8.58
N THR A 45 -10.97 16.13 -9.49
CA THR A 45 -12.37 15.73 -9.68
C THR A 45 -12.79 14.59 -8.75
N GLN A 46 -11.89 13.69 -8.41
CA GLN A 46 -12.16 12.54 -7.53
C GLN A 46 -12.04 12.89 -6.05
N VAL A 47 -11.00 13.66 -5.70
CA VAL A 47 -10.74 14.11 -4.32
C VAL A 47 -10.67 15.65 -4.29
N PRO A 48 -11.82 16.31 -4.16
CA PRO A 48 -11.89 17.77 -4.18
C PRO A 48 -11.27 18.41 -2.93
N GLY A 49 -11.04 19.73 -2.98
CA GLY A 49 -10.67 20.52 -1.82
C GLY A 49 -9.18 20.71 -1.57
N GLY A 50 -8.30 20.16 -2.42
CA GLY A 50 -6.85 20.36 -2.25
C GLY A 50 -6.25 19.72 -0.99
N VAL A 51 -6.96 18.78 -0.38
CA VAL A 51 -6.51 18.02 0.80
C VAL A 51 -5.62 16.85 0.37
N VAL A 52 -4.55 16.60 1.12
CA VAL A 52 -3.79 15.36 1.09
C VAL A 52 -3.84 14.76 2.49
N SER A 53 -4.32 13.53 2.57
CA SER A 53 -4.44 12.83 3.83
C SER A 53 -3.14 12.14 4.24
N TYR A 54 -3.01 11.89 5.54
CA TYR A 54 -1.95 11.06 6.13
C TYR A 54 -2.46 10.42 7.43
N MET A 55 -1.76 9.39 7.90
CA MET A 55 -2.15 8.67 9.11
C MET A 55 -0.99 8.61 10.12
N VAL A 56 -1.33 8.66 11.40
CA VAL A 56 -0.40 8.33 12.49
C VAL A 56 -0.65 6.89 12.89
N ASP A 57 0.29 6.00 12.54
CA ASP A 57 0.15 4.56 12.77
C ASP A 57 1.48 3.90 13.11
N ARG A 58 1.39 2.62 13.45
CA ARG A 58 2.55 1.78 13.73
C ARG A 58 2.47 0.45 12.99
N ASN A 59 3.59 0.05 12.38
CA ASN A 59 3.77 -1.30 11.89
C ASN A 59 4.15 -2.22 13.05
N VAL A 60 3.50 -3.38 13.14
CA VAL A 60 3.81 -4.43 14.11
C VAL A 60 4.05 -5.74 13.38
N ASN A 61 5.26 -6.27 13.50
CA ASN A 61 5.58 -7.57 12.93
C ASN A 61 5.59 -8.61 14.04
N TYR A 62 4.48 -9.31 14.25
CA TYR A 62 4.31 -10.26 15.36
C TYR A 62 5.22 -11.49 15.25
N THR A 63 5.62 -11.88 14.04
CA THR A 63 6.59 -12.96 13.78
C THR A 63 7.33 -12.76 12.47
N ASN A 64 8.58 -13.22 12.40
CA ASN A 64 9.34 -13.32 11.14
C ASN A 64 9.42 -14.77 10.61
N VAL A 65 8.83 -15.73 11.31
CA VAL A 65 8.77 -17.14 10.85
C VAL A 65 7.86 -17.22 9.62
N CYS A 66 8.41 -17.67 8.47
CA CYS A 66 7.63 -17.73 7.24
C CYS A 66 8.05 -18.93 6.37
N THR A 67 7.05 -19.68 5.89
CA THR A 67 7.23 -20.82 4.98
C THR A 67 7.22 -20.45 3.50
N ILE A 68 6.81 -19.22 3.15
CA ILE A 68 6.60 -18.79 1.75
C ILE A 68 7.90 -18.55 1.01
N ASN A 69 8.91 -17.94 1.65
CA ASN A 69 10.23 -17.72 1.07
C ASN A 69 10.22 -16.88 -0.23
N CYS A 70 9.59 -15.70 -0.20
CA CYS A 70 9.60 -14.77 -1.33
C CYS A 70 11.02 -14.31 -1.63
N GLN A 71 11.43 -14.30 -2.91
CA GLN A 71 12.82 -13.98 -3.32
C GLN A 71 13.22 -12.53 -2.98
N PHE A 72 12.27 -11.61 -2.91
CA PHE A 72 12.50 -10.19 -2.63
C PHE A 72 12.36 -9.81 -1.13
N CYS A 73 11.88 -10.74 -0.28
CA CYS A 73 11.71 -10.47 1.15
C CYS A 73 13.02 -10.73 1.92
N SER A 74 13.53 -9.71 2.59
CA SER A 74 14.71 -9.82 3.47
C SER A 74 14.33 -10.04 4.94
N PHE A 75 13.07 -9.86 5.28
CA PHE A 75 12.56 -9.92 6.66
C PHE A 75 12.36 -11.36 7.15
N TYR A 76 11.80 -12.24 6.30
CA TYR A 76 11.43 -13.58 6.72
C TYR A 76 12.61 -14.42 7.21
N ARG A 77 12.31 -15.35 8.14
CA ARG A 77 13.20 -16.44 8.53
C ARG A 77 12.50 -17.79 8.37
N PRO A 78 13.15 -18.80 7.79
CA PRO A 78 12.54 -20.13 7.71
C PRO A 78 12.37 -20.72 9.11
N PRO A 79 11.39 -21.61 9.33
CA PRO A 79 11.20 -22.29 10.61
C PRO A 79 12.49 -22.93 11.12
N GLY A 80 12.79 -22.75 12.39
CA GLY A 80 14.00 -23.27 13.04
C GLY A 80 15.29 -22.46 12.82
N HIS A 81 15.23 -21.33 12.11
CA HIS A 81 16.39 -20.44 12.01
C HIS A 81 16.66 -19.76 13.36
N ALA A 82 17.94 -19.51 13.68
CA ALA A 82 18.36 -18.95 14.97
C ALA A 82 17.81 -17.52 15.26
N GLU A 83 17.45 -16.77 14.23
CA GLU A 83 16.91 -15.41 14.35
C GLU A 83 15.37 -15.38 14.30
N THR A 84 14.69 -16.51 14.40
CA THR A 84 13.22 -16.54 14.44
C THR A 84 12.71 -15.97 15.76
N TYR A 85 11.59 -15.26 15.67
CA TYR A 85 10.86 -14.80 16.85
C TYR A 85 9.34 -14.85 16.60
N THR A 86 8.60 -14.94 17.67
CA THR A 86 7.17 -14.63 17.76
C THR A 86 6.98 -13.79 19.02
N GLN A 87 6.40 -12.62 18.88
CA GLN A 87 6.21 -11.69 20.00
C GLN A 87 5.10 -12.17 20.95
N THR A 88 5.22 -11.85 22.22
CA THR A 88 4.12 -12.04 23.18
C THR A 88 3.07 -10.94 23.00
N TYR A 89 1.87 -11.19 23.53
CA TYR A 89 0.77 -10.21 23.49
C TYR A 89 1.15 -8.91 24.22
N GLU A 90 1.88 -9.03 25.32
CA GLU A 90 2.38 -7.89 26.12
C GLU A 90 3.38 -7.05 25.34
N GLN A 91 4.29 -7.70 24.61
CA GLN A 91 5.26 -6.99 23.76
C GLN A 91 4.58 -6.22 22.64
N ILE A 92 3.52 -6.78 22.06
CA ILE A 92 2.71 -6.10 21.04
C ILE A 92 1.91 -4.96 21.68
N SER A 93 1.28 -5.21 22.83
CA SER A 93 0.49 -4.23 23.58
C SER A 93 1.33 -3.02 24.04
N GLU A 94 2.60 -3.24 24.40
CA GLU A 94 3.52 -2.15 24.73
C GLU A 94 3.77 -1.21 23.54
N ARG A 95 3.93 -1.77 22.36
CA ARG A 95 4.05 -0.97 21.12
C ARG A 95 2.78 -0.20 20.80
N VAL A 96 1.62 -0.77 21.09
CA VAL A 96 0.34 -0.08 20.90
C VAL A 96 0.19 1.08 21.87
N ARG A 97 0.61 0.93 23.15
CA ARG A 97 0.65 2.04 24.11
C ARG A 97 1.53 3.20 23.65
N GLU A 98 2.72 2.91 23.13
CA GLU A 98 3.60 3.96 22.56
C GLU A 98 2.93 4.69 21.38
N LEU A 99 2.06 4.03 20.62
CA LEU A 99 1.28 4.64 19.55
C LEU A 99 0.13 5.50 20.12
N GLU A 100 -0.55 5.02 21.16
CA GLU A 100 -1.60 5.77 21.87
C GLU A 100 -1.05 7.07 22.48
N ASP A 101 0.18 7.05 23.03
CA ASP A 101 0.84 8.23 23.61
C ASP A 101 1.05 9.37 22.60
N ILE A 102 1.05 9.09 21.29
CA ILE A 102 1.14 10.07 20.20
C ILE A 102 -0.17 10.23 19.42
N GLU A 103 -1.28 9.81 20.04
CA GLU A 103 -2.63 9.89 19.43
C GLU A 103 -2.74 9.16 18.08
N GLY A 104 -2.00 8.05 17.91
CA GLY A 104 -2.11 7.20 16.75
C GLY A 104 -3.43 6.45 16.71
N VAL A 105 -3.84 6.03 15.51
CA VAL A 105 -5.20 5.51 15.29
C VAL A 105 -5.25 4.06 14.82
N ARG A 106 -4.11 3.51 14.36
CA ARG A 106 -4.08 2.18 13.74
C ARG A 106 -2.76 1.45 14.02
N ILE A 107 -2.83 0.14 14.20
CA ILE A 107 -1.68 -0.73 13.94
C ILE A 107 -1.86 -1.43 12.58
N LEU A 108 -0.78 -1.48 11.80
CA LEU A 108 -0.64 -2.36 10.66
C LEU A 108 0.14 -3.59 11.10
N MET A 109 -0.58 -4.67 11.44
CA MET A 109 0.04 -5.86 12.03
C MET A 109 0.15 -6.99 11.02
N GLN A 110 1.35 -7.27 10.59
CA GLN A 110 1.66 -8.34 9.62
C GLN A 110 2.88 -9.13 10.07
N GLY A 111 2.93 -10.41 9.69
CA GLY A 111 4.04 -11.30 10.00
C GLY A 111 4.38 -12.23 8.85
N GLY A 112 5.05 -13.33 9.19
CA GLY A 112 5.26 -14.44 8.28
C GLY A 112 4.13 -15.46 8.37
N VAL A 113 4.02 -16.32 7.35
CA VAL A 113 3.15 -17.51 7.38
C VAL A 113 3.78 -18.55 8.27
N HIS A 114 3.31 -18.61 9.51
CA HIS A 114 3.84 -19.49 10.56
C HIS A 114 3.20 -20.89 10.47
N PRO A 115 3.97 -21.98 10.43
CA PRO A 115 3.42 -23.32 10.23
C PRO A 115 2.76 -23.94 11.47
N ASP A 116 3.06 -23.44 12.68
CA ASP A 116 2.72 -24.12 13.93
C ASP A 116 1.81 -23.30 14.87
N LEU A 117 1.51 -22.03 14.56
CA LEU A 117 0.62 -21.22 15.40
C LEU A 117 -0.84 -21.64 15.19
N PRO A 118 -1.54 -22.08 16.25
CA PRO A 118 -2.95 -22.42 16.14
C PRO A 118 -3.81 -21.16 15.99
N ILE A 119 -5.03 -21.30 15.48
CA ILE A 119 -5.91 -20.15 15.25
C ILE A 119 -6.26 -19.43 16.56
N GLU A 120 -6.36 -20.17 17.66
CA GLU A 120 -6.63 -19.63 18.98
C GLU A 120 -5.58 -18.60 19.41
N TRP A 121 -4.31 -18.77 19.03
CA TRP A 121 -3.26 -17.80 19.29
C TRP A 121 -3.56 -16.44 18.66
N TYR A 122 -4.02 -16.44 17.40
CA TYR A 122 -4.37 -15.22 16.68
C TYR A 122 -5.64 -14.57 17.26
N GLU A 123 -6.64 -15.37 17.57
CA GLU A 123 -7.89 -14.90 18.17
C GLU A 123 -7.65 -14.27 19.54
N ASP A 124 -6.86 -14.92 20.38
CA ASP A 124 -6.53 -14.42 21.71
C ASP A 124 -5.70 -13.14 21.66
N LEU A 125 -4.78 -13.02 20.67
CA LEU A 125 -4.07 -11.77 20.39
C LEU A 125 -5.04 -10.64 20.02
N LEU A 126 -5.95 -10.89 19.08
CA LEU A 126 -6.93 -9.88 18.66
C LEU A 126 -7.84 -9.45 19.80
N ARG A 127 -8.37 -10.40 20.60
CA ARG A 127 -9.19 -10.12 21.79
C ARG A 127 -8.41 -9.34 22.83
N HIS A 128 -7.15 -9.71 23.06
CA HIS A 128 -6.25 -9.01 23.99
C HIS A 128 -6.06 -7.54 23.56
N LEU A 129 -5.74 -7.30 22.30
CA LEU A 129 -5.55 -5.96 21.77
C LEU A 129 -6.86 -5.15 21.78
N ARG A 130 -7.97 -5.73 21.36
CA ARG A 130 -9.28 -5.06 21.38
C ARG A 130 -9.72 -4.67 22.80
N THR A 131 -9.41 -5.52 23.78
CA THR A 131 -9.76 -5.27 25.19
C THR A 131 -8.93 -4.16 25.80
N ASN A 132 -7.61 -4.15 25.52
CA ASN A 132 -6.68 -3.21 26.15
C ASN A 132 -6.51 -1.89 25.38
N HIS A 133 -6.81 -1.89 24.07
CA HIS A 133 -6.64 -0.77 23.13
C HIS A 133 -7.90 -0.57 22.26
N PRO A 134 -9.05 -0.25 22.86
CA PRO A 134 -10.35 -0.26 22.16
C PRO A 134 -10.48 0.79 21.05
N THR A 135 -9.67 1.84 21.08
CA THR A 135 -9.69 2.95 20.12
C THR A 135 -8.81 2.73 18.90
N ILE A 136 -7.90 1.75 18.96
CA ILE A 136 -6.94 1.49 17.87
C ILE A 136 -7.59 0.57 16.83
N ALA A 137 -7.54 0.96 15.56
CA ALA A 137 -7.92 0.10 14.45
C ALA A 137 -6.91 -1.05 14.28
N LEU A 138 -7.41 -2.29 14.27
CA LEU A 138 -6.61 -3.50 14.11
C LEU A 138 -6.63 -3.92 12.64
N ASP A 139 -5.79 -3.31 11.80
CA ASP A 139 -5.59 -3.72 10.41
C ASP A 139 -4.51 -4.79 10.39
N CYS A 140 -4.96 -6.05 10.32
CA CYS A 140 -4.12 -7.19 10.66
C CYS A 140 -4.03 -8.19 9.52
N PHE A 141 -2.86 -8.83 9.46
CA PHE A 141 -2.54 -9.92 8.53
C PHE A 141 -2.51 -9.48 7.07
N SER A 142 -2.44 -10.44 6.19
CA SER A 142 -2.52 -10.31 4.73
C SER A 142 -3.26 -11.52 4.17
N PRO A 143 -3.78 -11.47 2.94
CA PRO A 143 -4.42 -12.64 2.32
C PRO A 143 -3.58 -13.91 2.38
N ILE A 144 -2.26 -13.79 2.27
CA ILE A 144 -1.35 -14.94 2.32
C ILE A 144 -1.24 -15.53 3.73
N GLU A 145 -1.30 -14.69 4.77
CA GLU A 145 -1.35 -15.17 6.16
C GLU A 145 -2.69 -15.86 6.43
N ILE A 146 -3.81 -15.30 5.95
CA ILE A 146 -5.14 -15.92 6.06
C ILE A 146 -5.16 -17.29 5.37
N GLU A 147 -4.60 -17.42 4.17
CA GLU A 147 -4.46 -18.72 3.49
C GLU A 147 -3.61 -19.70 4.29
N GLY A 148 -2.46 -19.25 4.81
CA GLY A 148 -1.60 -20.11 5.64
C GLY A 148 -2.28 -20.57 6.93
N ILE A 149 -3.05 -19.73 7.59
CA ILE A 149 -3.84 -20.09 8.77
C ILE A 149 -4.95 -21.07 8.39
N ALA A 150 -5.63 -20.86 7.27
CA ALA A 150 -6.64 -21.76 6.75
C ALA A 150 -6.04 -23.16 6.48
N ASP A 151 -4.86 -23.23 5.86
CA ASP A 151 -4.17 -24.49 5.58
C ASP A 151 -3.80 -25.24 6.86
N VAL A 152 -3.30 -24.54 7.89
CA VAL A 152 -2.92 -25.15 9.18
C VAL A 152 -4.15 -25.66 9.95
N THR A 153 -5.26 -24.95 9.85
CA THR A 153 -6.48 -25.25 10.66
C THR A 153 -7.48 -26.14 9.94
N GLY A 154 -7.38 -26.26 8.61
CA GLY A 154 -8.39 -26.93 7.77
C GLY A 154 -9.71 -26.17 7.63
N LEU A 155 -9.75 -24.88 8.04
CA LEU A 155 -10.87 -23.99 7.86
C LEU A 155 -10.84 -23.35 6.45
N SER A 156 -11.98 -22.82 6.00
CA SER A 156 -11.97 -21.93 4.83
C SER A 156 -11.41 -20.56 5.21
N THR A 157 -10.86 -19.83 4.24
CA THR A 157 -10.38 -18.45 4.44
C THR A 157 -11.49 -17.52 4.91
N LEU A 158 -12.70 -17.68 4.39
CA LEU A 158 -13.88 -16.93 4.84
C LEU A 158 -14.19 -17.18 6.33
N GLU A 159 -14.09 -18.43 6.79
CA GLU A 159 -14.32 -18.77 8.20
C GLU A 159 -13.24 -18.19 9.10
N VAL A 160 -11.96 -18.21 8.67
CA VAL A 160 -10.85 -17.56 9.39
C VAL A 160 -11.11 -16.06 9.53
N LEU A 161 -11.47 -15.39 8.43
CA LEU A 161 -11.78 -13.95 8.43
C LEU A 161 -12.95 -13.60 9.35
N ARG A 162 -14.04 -14.39 9.29
CA ARG A 162 -15.20 -14.19 10.14
C ARG A 162 -14.85 -14.30 11.63
N ARG A 163 -14.08 -15.31 12.02
CA ARG A 163 -13.60 -15.50 13.40
C ARG A 163 -12.72 -14.36 13.86
N PHE A 164 -11.84 -13.85 13.00
CA PHE A 164 -10.97 -12.71 13.33
C PHE A 164 -11.76 -11.40 13.45
N GLN A 165 -12.75 -11.19 12.60
CA GLN A 165 -13.66 -10.05 12.73
C GLN A 165 -14.42 -10.09 14.06
N GLU A 166 -14.94 -11.25 14.49
CA GLU A 166 -15.60 -11.46 15.78
C GLU A 166 -14.65 -11.21 16.97
N CYS A 167 -13.34 -11.40 16.77
CA CYS A 167 -12.31 -11.08 17.77
C CYS A 167 -11.87 -9.60 17.73
N GLY A 168 -12.41 -8.78 16.83
CA GLY A 168 -12.18 -7.36 16.76
C GLY A 168 -11.20 -6.88 15.67
N MET A 169 -10.82 -7.73 14.71
CA MET A 169 -10.09 -7.29 13.51
C MET A 169 -10.93 -6.25 12.75
N HIS A 170 -10.31 -5.13 12.41
CA HIS A 170 -10.97 -4.02 11.71
C HIS A 170 -10.78 -4.11 10.19
N GLY A 171 -9.57 -4.41 9.74
CA GLY A 171 -9.25 -4.44 8.33
C GLY A 171 -8.25 -5.50 7.93
N LEU A 172 -8.25 -5.86 6.64
CA LEU A 172 -7.30 -6.74 5.99
C LEU A 172 -6.44 -5.94 5.00
N PRO A 173 -5.18 -5.61 5.36
CA PRO A 173 -4.24 -4.93 4.44
C PRO A 173 -3.94 -5.77 3.19
N GLY A 174 -3.72 -5.09 2.07
CA GLY A 174 -3.47 -5.72 0.76
C GLY A 174 -2.08 -6.34 0.58
N GLY A 175 -1.32 -6.56 1.65
CA GLY A 175 -0.01 -7.19 1.58
C GLY A 175 -0.05 -8.54 0.85
N GLY A 176 1.06 -8.90 0.21
CA GLY A 176 1.14 -10.17 -0.51
C GLY A 176 0.56 -10.15 -1.93
N ALA A 177 0.02 -9.04 -2.42
CA ALA A 177 -0.41 -8.93 -3.83
C ALA A 177 0.78 -9.02 -4.79
N GLU A 178 1.83 -8.29 -4.51
CA GLU A 178 2.98 -8.02 -5.38
C GLU A 178 2.55 -7.66 -6.81
N MET A 179 2.55 -8.65 -7.70
CA MET A 179 2.01 -8.55 -9.05
C MET A 179 0.94 -9.63 -9.22
N LEU A 180 -0.31 -9.22 -9.47
CA LEU A 180 -1.43 -10.15 -9.68
C LEU A 180 -1.48 -10.70 -11.12
N VAL A 181 -0.32 -11.04 -11.64
CA VAL A 181 -0.06 -11.70 -12.92
C VAL A 181 0.83 -12.89 -12.64
N ASP A 182 0.30 -14.09 -12.81
CA ASP A 182 0.92 -15.33 -12.31
C ASP A 182 2.31 -15.61 -12.89
N GLU A 183 2.58 -15.19 -14.14
CA GLU A 183 3.90 -15.34 -14.76
C GLU A 183 4.99 -14.59 -13.98
N VAL A 184 4.68 -13.43 -13.41
CA VAL A 184 5.59 -12.64 -12.57
C VAL A 184 5.54 -13.13 -11.12
N ARG A 185 4.31 -13.31 -10.58
CA ARG A 185 4.05 -13.67 -9.19
C ARG A 185 4.75 -14.98 -8.80
N LEU A 186 4.60 -16.02 -9.63
CA LEU A 186 5.16 -17.35 -9.34
C LEU A 186 6.68 -17.42 -9.57
N ASP A 187 7.24 -16.54 -10.42
CA ASP A 187 8.71 -16.44 -10.54
C ASP A 187 9.36 -15.88 -9.28
N VAL A 188 8.76 -14.85 -8.65
CA VAL A 188 9.35 -14.18 -7.47
C VAL A 188 8.88 -14.77 -6.13
N SER A 189 7.77 -15.49 -6.12
CA SER A 189 7.16 -16.08 -4.92
C SER A 189 6.40 -17.37 -5.24
N PRO A 190 7.08 -18.45 -5.62
CA PRO A 190 6.44 -19.67 -6.14
C PRO A 190 5.52 -20.38 -5.14
N LYS A 191 5.67 -20.13 -3.84
CA LYS A 191 4.84 -20.73 -2.78
C LYS A 191 3.66 -19.86 -2.35
N LYS A 192 3.47 -18.69 -2.98
CA LYS A 192 2.43 -17.75 -2.58
C LYS A 192 1.06 -18.05 -3.20
N GLY A 193 0.98 -19.04 -4.08
CA GLY A 193 -0.25 -19.35 -4.80
C GLY A 193 -0.57 -18.37 -5.93
N SER A 194 -1.69 -18.59 -6.61
CA SER A 194 -2.14 -17.79 -7.74
C SER A 194 -2.63 -16.40 -7.32
N ALA A 195 -2.69 -15.51 -8.28
CA ALA A 195 -3.32 -14.20 -8.10
C ALA A 195 -4.80 -14.32 -7.73
N ASP A 196 -5.52 -15.32 -8.26
CA ASP A 196 -6.93 -15.56 -7.95
C ASP A 196 -7.17 -15.83 -6.47
N ASN A 197 -6.23 -16.51 -5.80
CA ASN A 197 -6.33 -16.74 -4.35
C ASN A 197 -6.34 -15.42 -3.58
N TRP A 198 -5.42 -14.51 -3.88
CA TRP A 198 -5.36 -13.21 -3.23
C TRP A 198 -6.64 -12.41 -3.45
N LEU A 199 -7.12 -12.34 -4.70
CA LEU A 199 -8.34 -11.62 -5.06
C LEU A 199 -9.58 -12.20 -4.36
N ARG A 200 -9.69 -13.54 -4.29
CA ARG A 200 -10.76 -14.22 -3.56
C ARG A 200 -10.78 -13.87 -2.08
N VAL A 201 -9.61 -13.92 -1.39
CA VAL A 201 -9.54 -13.59 0.04
C VAL A 201 -9.89 -12.13 0.30
N MET A 202 -9.47 -11.21 -0.57
CA MET A 202 -9.87 -9.80 -0.46
C MET A 202 -11.38 -9.61 -0.66
N SER A 203 -11.98 -10.27 -1.64
CA SER A 203 -13.43 -10.25 -1.86
C SER A 203 -14.20 -10.84 -0.67
N GLU A 204 -13.70 -11.93 -0.07
CA GLU A 204 -14.27 -12.51 1.15
C GLU A 204 -14.21 -11.51 2.32
N ALA A 205 -13.08 -10.81 2.51
CA ALA A 205 -12.94 -9.78 3.53
C ALA A 205 -13.93 -8.62 3.33
N GLN A 206 -14.08 -8.16 2.09
CA GLN A 206 -15.03 -7.10 1.73
C GLN A 206 -16.48 -7.52 1.97
N SER A 207 -16.83 -8.77 1.70
CA SER A 207 -18.15 -9.31 1.96
C SER A 207 -18.54 -9.35 3.44
N LEU A 208 -17.55 -9.40 4.31
CA LEU A 208 -17.70 -9.29 5.78
C LEU A 208 -17.70 -7.84 6.27
N GLY A 209 -17.44 -6.86 5.41
CA GLY A 209 -17.36 -5.45 5.79
C GLY A 209 -16.03 -5.05 6.43
N LEU A 210 -14.97 -5.84 6.26
CA LEU A 210 -13.62 -5.46 6.70
C LEU A 210 -13.06 -4.37 5.78
N THR A 211 -12.38 -3.38 6.36
CA THR A 211 -11.65 -2.36 5.60
C THR A 211 -10.49 -3.00 4.85
N THR A 212 -10.38 -2.72 3.55
CA THR A 212 -9.36 -3.32 2.68
C THR A 212 -8.63 -2.28 1.85
N SER A 213 -7.36 -2.57 1.53
CA SER A 213 -6.56 -1.79 0.57
C SER A 213 -5.99 -2.67 -0.53
N ALA A 214 -5.83 -2.13 -1.74
CA ALA A 214 -5.15 -2.82 -2.82
C ALA A 214 -3.68 -2.39 -2.89
N THR A 215 -2.78 -3.33 -3.17
CA THR A 215 -1.34 -3.05 -3.22
C THR A 215 -0.69 -3.60 -4.48
N ASN A 216 0.43 -3.01 -4.85
CA ASN A 216 1.27 -3.49 -5.94
C ASN A 216 2.75 -3.34 -5.60
N VAL A 217 3.54 -4.37 -5.81
CA VAL A 217 5.00 -4.29 -5.89
C VAL A 217 5.39 -4.52 -7.34
N PHE A 218 6.15 -3.61 -7.92
CA PHE A 218 6.60 -3.65 -9.31
C PHE A 218 8.12 -3.50 -9.43
N GLY A 219 8.66 -3.66 -10.62
CA GLY A 219 10.10 -3.59 -10.86
C GLY A 219 10.78 -4.95 -10.77
N PHE A 220 10.05 -6.02 -11.02
CA PHE A 220 10.58 -7.37 -11.19
C PHE A 220 11.08 -7.66 -12.61
N GLY A 221 10.99 -6.67 -13.51
CA GLY A 221 11.27 -6.82 -14.93
C GLY A 221 10.04 -7.18 -15.76
N GLU A 222 8.86 -7.01 -15.18
CA GLU A 222 7.57 -7.13 -15.87
C GLU A 222 7.38 -6.03 -16.91
N THR A 223 6.46 -6.26 -17.85
CA THR A 223 6.06 -5.28 -18.86
C THR A 223 5.01 -4.30 -18.33
N GLU A 224 4.86 -3.16 -18.99
CA GLU A 224 3.82 -2.17 -18.72
C GLU A 224 2.42 -2.78 -18.83
N SER A 225 2.19 -3.62 -19.82
CA SER A 225 0.94 -4.37 -19.98
C SER A 225 0.65 -5.30 -18.80
N GLN A 226 1.65 -5.94 -18.20
CA GLN A 226 1.48 -6.75 -17.01
C GLN A 226 1.13 -5.90 -15.77
N ARG A 227 1.69 -4.70 -15.64
CA ARG A 227 1.29 -3.72 -14.60
C ARG A 227 -0.16 -3.28 -14.76
N VAL A 228 -0.57 -2.98 -15.99
CA VAL A 228 -1.96 -2.61 -16.30
C VAL A 228 -2.90 -3.78 -16.01
N ARG A 229 -2.54 -5.01 -16.37
CA ARG A 229 -3.33 -6.20 -16.06
C ARG A 229 -3.50 -6.41 -14.54
N HIS A 230 -2.45 -6.15 -13.74
CA HIS A 230 -2.59 -6.14 -12.27
C HIS A 230 -3.69 -5.15 -11.83
N MET A 231 -3.62 -3.91 -12.32
CA MET A 231 -4.61 -2.88 -11.99
C MET A 231 -6.01 -3.25 -12.49
N ALA A 232 -6.13 -3.87 -13.66
CA ALA A 232 -7.43 -4.32 -14.20
C ALA A 232 -8.10 -5.35 -13.28
N ARG A 233 -7.34 -6.32 -12.80
CA ARG A 233 -7.84 -7.34 -11.86
C ARG A 233 -8.30 -6.75 -10.52
N VAL A 234 -7.56 -5.75 -10.00
CA VAL A 234 -7.97 -5.01 -8.80
C VAL A 234 -9.26 -4.22 -9.06
N ARG A 235 -9.36 -3.56 -10.23
CA ARG A 235 -10.52 -2.78 -10.63
C ARG A 235 -11.78 -3.64 -10.79
N GLU A 236 -11.64 -4.87 -11.32
CA GLU A 236 -12.73 -5.84 -11.43
C GLU A 236 -13.28 -6.24 -10.05
N VAL A 237 -12.42 -6.58 -9.11
CA VAL A 237 -12.86 -6.91 -7.72
C VAL A 237 -13.53 -5.70 -7.07
N GLN A 238 -13.04 -4.49 -7.32
CA GLN A 238 -13.69 -3.27 -6.84
C GLN A 238 -15.09 -3.08 -7.45
N ASP A 239 -15.23 -3.30 -8.75
CA ASP A 239 -16.54 -3.23 -9.43
C ASP A 239 -17.54 -4.24 -8.82
N ASP A 240 -17.07 -5.47 -8.60
CA ASP A 240 -17.89 -6.52 -7.99
C ASP A 240 -18.28 -6.16 -6.54
N ALA A 241 -17.36 -5.63 -5.76
CA ALA A 241 -17.64 -5.18 -4.40
C ALA A 241 -18.71 -4.09 -4.37
N LEU A 242 -18.55 -3.04 -5.18
CA LEU A 242 -19.53 -1.95 -5.27
C LEU A 242 -20.89 -2.42 -5.79
N ALA A 243 -20.93 -3.33 -6.75
CA ALA A 243 -22.18 -3.93 -7.26
C ALA A 243 -22.93 -4.74 -6.19
N ASN A 244 -22.19 -5.32 -5.22
CA ASN A 244 -22.76 -6.03 -4.06
C ASN A 244 -23.06 -5.10 -2.86
N GLY A 245 -22.78 -3.81 -2.96
CA GLY A 245 -22.98 -2.85 -1.87
C GLY A 245 -21.93 -2.93 -0.77
N TRP A 246 -20.77 -3.50 -1.04
CA TRP A 246 -19.62 -3.53 -0.13
C TRP A 246 -18.75 -2.28 -0.32
N ALA A 247 -17.96 -1.92 0.70
CA ALA A 247 -17.08 -0.75 0.62
C ALA A 247 -15.95 -0.92 -0.42
N GLY A 248 -15.50 -2.16 -0.63
CA GLY A 248 -14.39 -2.46 -1.53
C GLY A 248 -13.04 -1.98 -1.00
N PHE A 249 -12.11 -1.71 -1.91
CA PHE A 249 -10.80 -1.16 -1.56
C PHE A 249 -10.90 0.34 -1.28
N THR A 250 -10.40 0.76 -0.13
CA THR A 250 -10.31 2.19 0.23
C THR A 250 -9.25 2.91 -0.58
N SER A 251 -8.17 2.22 -0.92
CA SER A 251 -7.02 2.83 -1.59
C SER A 251 -6.21 1.85 -2.43
N PHE A 252 -5.45 2.41 -3.36
CA PHE A 252 -4.39 1.70 -4.08
C PHE A 252 -3.02 2.23 -3.67
N ILE A 253 -2.13 1.32 -3.30
CA ILE A 253 -0.80 1.62 -2.79
C ILE A 253 0.23 0.85 -3.58
N SER A 254 1.17 1.52 -4.23
CA SER A 254 2.23 0.89 -5.00
C SER A 254 3.62 1.31 -4.57
N TRP A 255 4.57 0.40 -4.71
CA TRP A 255 5.98 0.68 -4.49
C TRP A 255 6.87 -0.24 -5.32
N PRO A 256 8.08 0.22 -5.69
CA PRO A 256 9.02 -0.62 -6.41
C PRO A 256 9.72 -1.60 -5.47
N VAL A 257 10.12 -2.74 -6.04
CA VAL A 257 10.91 -3.75 -5.33
C VAL A 257 12.25 -3.18 -4.84
N MET A 258 12.64 -3.58 -3.63
CA MET A 258 13.98 -3.34 -3.10
C MET A 258 14.91 -4.47 -3.52
N LEU A 259 16.17 -4.14 -3.83
CA LEU A 259 17.15 -5.09 -4.36
C LEU A 259 18.19 -5.54 -3.34
N GLU A 260 18.32 -4.79 -2.27
CA GLU A 260 19.36 -4.98 -1.28
C GLU A 260 19.04 -6.18 -0.38
N THR A 261 20.05 -6.96 -0.03
CA THR A 261 20.02 -8.06 0.96
C THR A 261 19.12 -9.25 0.67
N ASN A 262 18.40 -9.30 -0.47
CA ASN A 262 17.47 -10.37 -0.80
C ASN A 262 17.95 -11.26 -1.97
N VAL A 263 17.24 -12.38 -2.21
CA VAL A 263 17.57 -13.33 -3.27
C VAL A 263 17.33 -12.73 -4.65
N PHE A 264 16.27 -11.96 -4.82
CA PHE A 264 15.93 -11.33 -6.09
C PHE A 264 17.03 -10.35 -6.55
N GLY A 265 17.52 -9.51 -5.65
CA GLY A 265 18.64 -8.61 -5.95
C GLY A 265 19.94 -9.34 -6.25
N LYS A 266 20.22 -10.46 -5.56
CA LYS A 266 21.39 -11.32 -5.88
C LYS A 266 21.27 -11.96 -7.27
N ARG A 267 20.07 -12.46 -7.62
CA ARG A 267 19.76 -13.04 -8.94
C ARG A 267 19.93 -12.01 -10.07
N ASN A 268 19.61 -10.74 -9.81
CA ASN A 268 19.71 -9.63 -10.74
C ASN A 268 20.97 -8.77 -10.57
N ARG A 269 22.05 -9.35 -10.00
CA ARG A 269 23.31 -8.63 -9.78
C ARG A 269 23.85 -8.05 -11.11
N GLY A 270 24.13 -6.76 -11.13
CA GLY A 270 24.59 -6.04 -12.32
C GLY A 270 23.50 -5.31 -13.08
N ARG A 271 22.23 -5.59 -12.81
CA ARG A 271 21.09 -4.79 -13.27
C ARG A 271 20.78 -3.70 -12.23
N ASN A 272 20.48 -2.52 -12.71
CA ASN A 272 20.07 -1.42 -11.85
C ASN A 272 18.53 -1.29 -11.80
N ARG A 273 18.02 -0.45 -10.89
CA ARG A 273 16.58 -0.23 -10.73
C ARG A 273 15.89 0.27 -12.00
N TYR A 274 16.60 1.05 -12.81
CA TYR A 274 16.04 1.54 -14.08
C TYR A 274 15.79 0.39 -15.07
N GLU A 275 16.75 -0.53 -15.22
CA GLU A 275 16.62 -1.71 -16.09
C GLU A 275 15.55 -2.70 -15.63
N LEU A 276 15.19 -2.65 -14.35
CA LEU A 276 14.12 -3.49 -13.77
C LEU A 276 12.76 -2.78 -13.74
N GLY A 277 12.69 -1.53 -14.21
CA GLY A 277 11.46 -0.73 -14.14
C GLY A 277 11.09 -0.29 -12.73
N ALA A 278 12.06 -0.13 -11.83
CA ALA A 278 11.88 0.24 -10.42
C ALA A 278 12.47 1.63 -10.07
N SER A 279 12.73 2.46 -11.09
CA SER A 279 13.31 3.81 -10.89
C SER A 279 12.29 4.80 -10.32
N PRO A 280 12.72 5.93 -9.75
CA PRO A 280 11.81 7.01 -9.33
C PRO A 280 10.92 7.51 -10.47
N THR A 281 11.43 7.61 -11.69
CA THR A 281 10.67 8.03 -12.86
C THR A 281 9.55 7.04 -13.19
N GLU A 282 9.85 5.73 -13.12
CA GLU A 282 8.84 4.68 -13.31
C GLU A 282 7.79 4.69 -12.20
N TYR A 283 8.20 4.95 -10.96
CA TYR A 283 7.26 5.09 -9.85
C TYR A 283 6.28 6.25 -10.07
N LEU A 284 6.78 7.43 -10.46
CA LEU A 284 5.93 8.59 -10.74
C LEU A 284 4.97 8.33 -11.91
N ARG A 285 5.45 7.64 -12.95
CA ARG A 285 4.62 7.20 -14.08
C ARG A 285 3.54 6.23 -13.62
N HIS A 286 3.90 5.25 -12.79
CA HIS A 286 2.97 4.27 -12.27
C HIS A 286 1.86 4.92 -11.43
N VAL A 287 2.19 5.85 -10.54
CA VAL A 287 1.20 6.62 -9.77
C VAL A 287 0.23 7.38 -10.69
N ALA A 288 0.76 8.06 -11.70
CA ALA A 288 -0.06 8.85 -12.62
C ALA A 288 -1.00 7.97 -13.47
N VAL A 289 -0.50 6.84 -13.99
CA VAL A 289 -1.35 5.87 -14.72
C VAL A 289 -2.39 5.27 -13.77
N SER A 290 -2.02 4.93 -12.53
CA SER A 290 -2.96 4.39 -11.55
C SER A 290 -4.12 5.34 -11.27
N ARG A 291 -3.84 6.65 -11.11
CA ARG A 291 -4.88 7.68 -10.92
C ARG A 291 -5.83 7.78 -12.11
N LEU A 292 -5.32 7.69 -13.33
CA LEU A 292 -6.15 7.74 -14.54
C LEU A 292 -6.95 6.45 -14.76
N PHE A 293 -6.39 5.31 -14.37
CA PHE A 293 -6.97 4.00 -14.59
C PHE A 293 -8.06 3.64 -13.56
N PHE A 294 -7.84 3.95 -12.29
CA PHE A 294 -8.79 3.68 -11.22
C PHE A 294 -9.86 4.78 -11.16
N ASP A 295 -10.99 4.53 -11.77
CA ASP A 295 -12.18 5.38 -11.70
C ASP A 295 -13.08 5.03 -10.49
N ASN A 296 -12.88 3.85 -9.92
CA ASN A 296 -13.67 3.24 -8.84
C ASN A 296 -12.92 3.07 -7.50
N ILE A 297 -11.64 3.41 -7.43
CA ILE A 297 -10.86 3.49 -6.18
C ILE A 297 -10.48 4.96 -5.97
N GLU A 298 -10.98 5.55 -4.88
CA GLU A 298 -10.88 7.00 -4.66
C GLU A 298 -9.45 7.44 -4.34
N HIS A 299 -8.73 6.70 -3.48
CA HIS A 299 -7.46 7.14 -2.93
C HIS A 299 -6.26 6.42 -3.55
N ILE A 300 -5.25 7.19 -3.97
CA ILE A 300 -3.95 6.72 -4.42
C ILE A 300 -2.88 7.22 -3.45
N GLN A 301 -2.20 6.29 -2.79
CA GLN A 301 -1.20 6.63 -1.79
C GLN A 301 0.19 6.81 -2.40
N ALA A 302 0.90 7.84 -1.98
CA ALA A 302 2.32 8.04 -2.25
C ALA A 302 3.17 7.24 -1.26
N SER A 303 4.13 6.44 -1.77
CA SER A 303 5.01 5.59 -0.94
C SER A 303 6.36 6.27 -0.69
N TRP A 304 6.58 6.78 0.52
CA TRP A 304 7.86 7.33 0.94
C TRP A 304 8.88 6.27 1.41
N PRO A 305 8.51 5.10 1.98
CA PRO A 305 9.48 4.16 2.53
C PRO A 305 10.48 3.64 1.51
N THR A 306 10.04 3.36 0.29
CA THR A 306 10.89 2.83 -0.78
C THR A 306 11.51 3.90 -1.66
N MET A 307 10.82 5.05 -1.81
CA MET A 307 11.21 6.11 -2.74
C MET A 307 11.84 7.31 -2.07
N GLY A 308 11.67 7.47 -0.76
CA GLY A 308 12.04 8.67 -0.01
C GLY A 308 11.00 9.79 -0.11
N ILE A 309 11.02 10.66 0.87
CA ILE A 309 10.05 11.76 1.04
C ILE A 309 9.98 12.66 -0.20
N GLY A 310 11.12 12.99 -0.83
CA GLY A 310 11.12 13.88 -2.01
C GLY A 310 10.39 13.31 -3.22
N VAL A 311 10.53 12.00 -3.49
CA VAL A 311 9.80 11.35 -4.59
C VAL A 311 8.32 11.18 -4.23
N ALA A 312 8.00 10.87 -2.97
CA ALA A 312 6.63 10.84 -2.49
C ALA A 312 5.95 12.22 -2.64
N GLN A 313 6.63 13.31 -2.32
CA GLN A 313 6.15 14.67 -2.57
C GLN A 313 5.85 14.90 -4.06
N MET A 314 6.73 14.46 -4.96
CA MET A 314 6.49 14.57 -6.40
C MET A 314 5.30 13.75 -6.86
N ALA A 315 5.01 12.61 -6.23
CA ALA A 315 3.85 11.78 -6.55
C ALA A 315 2.51 12.50 -6.25
N LEU A 316 2.48 13.43 -5.28
CA LEU A 316 1.30 14.26 -5.01
C LEU A 316 0.93 15.15 -6.19
N PHE A 317 1.92 15.61 -6.96
CA PHE A 317 1.70 16.32 -8.23
C PHE A 317 1.32 15.36 -9.38
N GLY A 318 1.57 14.08 -9.23
CA GLY A 318 1.25 13.02 -10.19
C GLY A 318 -0.08 12.30 -9.92
N GLY A 319 -0.94 12.85 -9.08
CA GLY A 319 -2.29 12.32 -8.85
C GLY A 319 -2.48 11.55 -7.54
N ALA A 320 -1.45 11.35 -6.72
CA ALA A 320 -1.63 10.83 -5.36
C ALA A 320 -2.34 11.88 -4.48
N ASP A 321 -3.16 11.41 -3.54
CA ASP A 321 -3.95 12.24 -2.62
C ASP A 321 -3.76 11.84 -1.15
N ASP A 322 -2.90 10.86 -0.90
CA ASP A 322 -2.54 10.38 0.43
C ASP A 322 -1.01 10.27 0.54
N ALA A 323 -0.43 10.80 1.60
CA ALA A 323 1.02 10.76 1.85
C ALA A 323 1.47 9.51 2.63
N GLY A 324 0.57 8.56 2.83
CA GLY A 324 0.82 7.36 3.61
C GLY A 324 0.69 7.60 5.10
N SER A 325 1.59 7.01 5.87
CA SER A 325 1.52 7.05 7.31
C SER A 325 2.90 7.20 7.94
N THR A 326 2.94 7.40 9.25
CA THR A 326 4.19 7.49 10.01
C THR A 326 4.98 6.18 9.95
N MET A 327 4.32 5.04 9.80
CA MET A 327 4.91 3.70 9.72
C MET A 327 5.97 3.47 10.79
N MET A 328 5.66 3.80 12.04
CA MET A 328 6.60 3.56 13.12
C MET A 328 7.05 2.09 13.08
N GLU A 329 8.36 1.87 13.15
CA GLU A 329 8.94 0.52 13.17
C GLU A 329 8.72 -0.30 11.87
N GLU A 330 8.91 0.33 10.69
CA GLU A 330 8.86 -0.40 9.42
C GLU A 330 10.09 -1.33 9.28
N ASN A 331 9.89 -2.63 9.53
CA ASN A 331 10.97 -3.64 9.57
C ASN A 331 11.12 -4.43 8.27
N VAL A 332 10.10 -4.48 7.41
CA VAL A 332 10.09 -5.33 6.21
C VAL A 332 10.91 -4.71 5.08
N VAL A 333 10.65 -3.44 4.78
CA VAL A 333 11.38 -2.68 3.75
C VAL A 333 12.77 -2.30 4.24
N SER A 334 12.91 -1.98 5.53
CA SER A 334 14.21 -1.65 6.13
C SER A 334 15.19 -2.83 6.10
N ALA A 335 14.70 -4.07 6.29
CA ALA A 335 15.50 -5.27 6.11
C ALA A 335 16.09 -5.38 4.69
N SER A 336 15.47 -4.74 3.71
CA SER A 336 15.92 -4.66 2.33
C SER A 336 16.72 -3.40 2.00
N GLY A 337 17.26 -2.69 3.01
CA GLY A 337 18.25 -1.62 2.85
C GLY A 337 17.71 -0.19 2.90
N THR A 338 16.45 0.02 3.20
CA THR A 338 15.89 1.36 3.45
C THR A 338 16.46 1.93 4.75
N ARG A 339 16.98 3.15 4.71
CA ARG A 339 17.57 3.81 5.88
C ARG A 339 16.55 4.52 6.76
N LYS A 340 15.44 4.97 6.18
CA LYS A 340 14.37 5.69 6.87
C LYS A 340 13.24 4.71 7.17
N VAL A 341 13.03 4.44 8.45
CA VAL A 341 12.06 3.43 8.95
C VAL A 341 10.81 4.04 9.56
N LEU A 342 10.78 5.35 9.71
CA LEU A 342 9.61 6.11 10.14
C LEU A 342 9.64 7.52 9.52
N ALA A 343 8.47 8.10 9.32
CA ALA A 343 8.30 9.53 9.11
C ALA A 343 7.59 10.11 10.34
N THR A 344 8.04 11.26 10.83
CA THR A 344 7.28 11.97 11.85
C THR A 344 6.04 12.60 11.23
N GLU A 345 5.03 12.86 12.04
CA GLU A 345 3.85 13.56 11.57
C GLU A 345 4.20 14.93 10.97
N LEU A 346 5.09 15.66 11.62
CA LEU A 346 5.61 16.94 11.13
C LEU A 346 6.22 16.83 9.73
N GLU A 347 7.04 15.81 9.48
CA GLU A 347 7.64 15.58 8.14
C GLU A 347 6.58 15.31 7.07
N LEU A 348 5.53 14.56 7.37
CA LEU A 348 4.42 14.30 6.45
C LEU A 348 3.66 15.59 6.14
N GLN A 349 3.31 16.35 7.16
CA GLN A 349 2.61 17.62 7.01
C GLN A 349 3.44 18.65 6.23
N GLU A 350 4.73 18.81 6.53
CA GLU A 350 5.64 19.68 5.77
C GLU A 350 5.75 19.25 4.31
N THR A 351 5.81 17.94 4.03
CA THR A 351 5.87 17.39 2.68
C THR A 351 4.63 17.77 1.89
N ILE A 352 3.46 17.65 2.51
CA ILE A 352 2.16 18.00 1.92
C ILE A 352 2.06 19.50 1.66
N LEU A 353 2.43 20.34 2.65
CA LEU A 353 2.39 21.80 2.52
C LEU A 353 3.35 22.30 1.44
N ARG A 354 4.56 21.77 1.36
CA ARG A 354 5.54 22.10 0.31
C ARG A 354 5.05 21.72 -1.09
N ALA A 355 4.18 20.72 -1.20
CA ALA A 355 3.49 20.36 -2.44
C ALA A 355 2.27 21.28 -2.72
N GLY A 356 1.96 22.27 -1.87
CA GLY A 356 0.86 23.21 -2.04
C GLY A 356 -0.52 22.64 -1.71
N PHE A 357 -0.58 21.56 -0.92
CA PHE A 357 -1.81 20.95 -0.44
C PHE A 357 -2.03 21.16 1.05
N THR A 358 -3.25 20.93 1.52
CA THR A 358 -3.62 21.01 2.94
C THR A 358 -3.49 19.63 3.58
N PRO A 359 -2.61 19.43 4.59
CA PRO A 359 -2.50 18.17 5.30
C PRO A 359 -3.70 17.90 6.19
N ARG A 360 -4.22 16.67 6.20
CA ARG A 360 -5.28 16.24 7.10
C ARG A 360 -4.99 14.83 7.61
N ARG A 361 -5.10 14.66 8.94
CA ARG A 361 -5.11 13.32 9.55
C ARG A 361 -6.32 12.54 9.06
N ARG A 362 -6.19 11.22 8.95
CA ARG A 362 -7.28 10.28 8.67
C ARG A 362 -7.18 9.01 9.50
N ASP A 363 -8.28 8.29 9.57
CA ASP A 363 -8.33 6.91 10.07
C ASP A 363 -8.13 5.87 8.95
N SER A 364 -8.33 4.58 9.26
CA SER A 364 -8.23 3.46 8.31
C SER A 364 -9.31 3.49 7.21
N ASP A 365 -10.48 4.07 7.53
CA ASP A 365 -11.61 4.16 6.61
C ASP A 365 -11.61 5.46 5.78
N TYR A 366 -10.51 6.21 5.81
CA TYR A 366 -10.32 7.51 5.16
C TYR A 366 -11.24 8.64 5.68
N ASN A 367 -11.82 8.49 6.88
CA ASN A 367 -12.46 9.62 7.54
C ASN A 367 -11.42 10.63 8.00
N LEU A 368 -11.62 11.89 7.66
CA LEU A 368 -10.72 12.96 8.08
C LEU A 368 -10.89 13.24 9.57
N LEU A 369 -9.78 13.31 10.28
CA LEU A 369 -9.70 13.59 11.71
C LEU A 369 -9.22 15.02 11.97
N ASP A 370 -9.34 15.45 13.23
CA ASP A 370 -8.73 16.68 13.69
C ASP A 370 -7.21 16.59 13.49
N THR A 371 -6.69 17.63 12.86
CA THR A 371 -5.27 17.70 12.52
C THR A 371 -4.66 18.81 13.36
N PRO A 372 -3.57 18.52 14.12
CA PRO A 372 -2.88 19.58 14.86
C PRO A 372 -2.43 20.69 13.93
N ASP A 373 -2.70 21.94 14.34
CA ASP A 373 -2.15 23.09 13.63
C ASP A 373 -0.63 23.06 13.73
N LEU A 374 0.02 23.12 12.57
CA LEU A 374 1.44 23.32 12.54
C LEU A 374 1.77 24.80 12.71
N GLU A 375 2.52 25.11 13.74
CA GLU A 375 3.30 26.36 13.78
C GLU A 375 4.47 26.24 12.80
N ILE A 376 4.18 26.22 11.50
CA ILE A 376 5.22 26.32 10.49
C ILE A 376 5.46 27.81 10.28
N ASP A 377 6.68 28.24 10.51
CA ASP A 377 7.16 29.51 10.02
C ASP A 377 7.21 29.47 8.47
N VAL A 378 6.09 29.83 7.84
CA VAL A 378 5.93 29.85 6.38
C VAL A 378 6.97 30.79 5.74
N GLN A 379 7.57 31.72 6.51
CA GLN A 379 8.67 32.58 6.04
C GLN A 379 10.00 31.83 5.89
N ALA A 380 10.14 30.66 6.54
CA ALA A 380 11.31 29.79 6.36
C ALA A 380 11.35 29.09 4.98
N PHE A 381 10.26 29.14 4.22
CA PHE A 381 10.17 28.57 2.87
C PHE A 381 9.90 29.69 1.86
N PRO A 382 10.92 30.44 1.40
CA PRO A 382 10.71 31.43 0.35
C PRO A 382 10.14 30.70 -0.87
N CYS A 383 8.90 31.06 -1.23
CA CYS A 383 8.32 30.66 -2.50
C CYS A 383 9.32 31.06 -3.59
N PRO A 384 9.77 30.15 -4.47
CA PRO A 384 10.62 30.59 -5.58
C PRO A 384 9.85 31.68 -6.37
N PRO A 385 10.54 32.74 -6.80
CA PRO A 385 9.87 33.78 -7.57
C PRO A 385 9.18 33.15 -8.79
N PRO A 386 8.00 33.65 -9.19
CA PRO A 386 7.34 33.12 -10.38
C PRO A 386 8.30 33.16 -11.57
N LEU A 387 8.36 32.05 -12.29
CA LEU A 387 9.18 31.96 -13.50
C LEU A 387 8.77 33.14 -14.41
N GLN A 388 9.72 34.03 -14.71
CA GLN A 388 9.46 35.08 -15.68
C GLN A 388 9.24 34.40 -17.05
N PRO A 389 8.22 34.81 -17.77
CA PRO A 389 8.03 34.31 -19.15
C PRO A 389 9.27 34.66 -19.97
N VAL A 390 9.84 33.63 -20.64
CA VAL A 390 10.94 33.78 -21.58
C VAL A 390 10.44 34.45 -22.85
#